data_b07b953d299436fd59c95678fda82859
#
_entry.id   b07b953d299436fd59c95678fda82859
#
_cell.length_a   1.000
_cell.length_b   1.000
_cell.length_c   1.000
_cell.angle_alpha   90.00
_cell.angle_beta   90.00
_cell.angle_gamma   90.00
#
_symmetry.space_group_name_H-M   'P 1'
#
loop_
_entity.id
_entity.type
_entity.pdbx_description
1 polymer ?
#
loop_
_entity_poly.entity_id
_entity_poly.type
_entity_poly.pdbx_seq_one_letter_code
_entity_poly.pdbx_strand_id
1 'polypeptide(L)'
;MAQRIDISDVAENSFSEFVETALRYLRAGEVIIAPAEHGYVYLANAFDKDAVNAIHILRGNSPGITLQVFVKDKNMAKGVATPLTVQQEGLLDKFWPGLLSVTVKSQPGLTWNLGDDRRLGKVNLRSPDNKFISAMLEQSGPLATSSAALVGKPTILDLNTLAIYERDIGAIFDQGLLPTGPVSTLVEFSENEVTLQRVGAITVDQLKATVPSISAPTL
;
A
#
# COMPACT_ATOMS: atom_id res chain seq x y z
N MET A 1 -10.83 8.80 20.80
CA MET A 1 -9.36 8.73 20.68
C MET A 1 -9.02 7.35 20.13
N ALA A 2 -8.10 7.25 19.19
CA ALA A 2 -7.63 5.96 18.68
C ALA A 2 -7.09 5.07 19.80
N GLN A 3 -7.32 3.78 19.70
CA GLN A 3 -6.65 2.82 20.56
C GLN A 3 -5.20 2.67 20.09
N ARG A 4 -4.22 3.09 20.90
CA ARG A 4 -2.80 2.84 20.61
C ARG A 4 -2.39 1.49 21.20
N ILE A 5 -1.84 0.63 20.36
CA ILE A 5 -1.50 -0.76 20.65
C ILE A 5 -0.01 -0.92 20.36
N ASP A 6 0.77 -1.23 21.39
CA ASP A 6 2.20 -1.49 21.27
C ASP A 6 2.42 -2.90 20.69
N ILE A 7 3.17 -2.97 19.58
CA ILE A 7 3.58 -4.21 18.93
C ILE A 7 5.11 -4.30 18.77
N SER A 8 5.87 -3.46 19.48
CA SER A 8 7.33 -3.37 19.33
C SER A 8 8.07 -4.63 19.78
N ASP A 9 7.59 -5.29 20.84
CA ASP A 9 8.21 -6.50 21.42
C ASP A 9 7.54 -7.81 20.98
N VAL A 10 6.63 -7.73 20.00
CA VAL A 10 5.89 -8.90 19.54
C VAL A 10 6.76 -9.76 18.64
N ALA A 11 7.00 -11.01 19.04
CA ALA A 11 7.66 -11.96 18.16
C ALA A 11 6.86 -12.12 16.86
N GLU A 12 7.54 -12.16 15.72
CA GLU A 12 6.93 -12.15 14.38
C GLU A 12 5.86 -13.25 14.16
N ASN A 13 5.89 -14.32 14.95
CA ASN A 13 4.92 -15.42 14.88
C ASN A 13 3.72 -15.24 15.85
N SER A 14 3.65 -14.13 16.58
CA SER A 14 2.65 -13.88 17.62
C SER A 14 1.69 -12.74 17.31
N PHE A 15 1.55 -12.36 16.03
CA PHE A 15 0.68 -11.26 15.61
C PHE A 15 -0.83 -11.59 15.60
N SER A 16 -1.25 -12.84 15.83
CA SER A 16 -2.65 -13.26 15.61
C SER A 16 -3.69 -12.41 16.34
N GLU A 17 -3.49 -12.09 17.60
CA GLU A 17 -4.42 -11.26 18.42
C GLU A 17 -4.46 -9.81 17.90
N PHE A 18 -3.31 -9.26 17.52
CA PHE A 18 -3.21 -7.90 16.96
C PHE A 18 -3.85 -7.82 15.58
N VAL A 19 -3.68 -8.87 14.76
CA VAL A 19 -4.32 -8.99 13.45
C VAL A 19 -5.84 -9.05 13.62
N GLU A 20 -6.38 -9.87 14.52
CA GLU A 20 -7.82 -9.92 14.80
C GLU A 20 -8.35 -8.56 15.24
N THR A 21 -7.61 -7.85 16.09
CA THR A 21 -7.96 -6.50 16.52
C THR A 21 -7.97 -5.53 15.34
N ALA A 22 -6.95 -5.53 14.49
CA ALA A 22 -6.89 -4.71 13.29
C ALA A 22 -8.06 -4.99 12.34
N LEU A 23 -8.35 -6.28 12.10
CA LEU A 23 -9.45 -6.71 11.24
C LEU A 23 -10.82 -6.27 11.77
N ARG A 24 -11.00 -6.20 13.08
CA ARG A 24 -12.25 -5.70 13.68
C ARG A 24 -12.49 -4.24 13.30
N TYR A 25 -11.46 -3.38 13.40
CA TYR A 25 -11.55 -1.97 12.99
C TYR A 25 -11.76 -1.83 11.47
N LEU A 26 -10.99 -2.56 10.67
CA LEU A 26 -11.14 -2.53 9.22
C LEU A 26 -12.54 -2.97 8.74
N ARG A 27 -13.13 -4.00 9.38
CA ARG A 27 -14.50 -4.46 9.10
C ARG A 27 -15.57 -3.48 9.56
N ALA A 28 -15.27 -2.65 10.56
CA ALA A 28 -16.14 -1.57 11.02
C ALA A 28 -16.07 -0.32 10.11
N GLY A 29 -15.26 -0.36 9.01
CA GLY A 29 -15.07 0.78 8.11
C GLY A 29 -14.13 1.86 8.66
N GLU A 30 -13.33 1.53 9.67
CA GLU A 30 -12.41 2.46 10.28
C GLU A 30 -11.02 2.42 9.63
N VAL A 31 -10.32 3.56 9.65
CA VAL A 31 -8.92 3.66 9.26
C VAL A 31 -8.05 3.25 10.44
N ILE A 32 -7.02 2.46 10.17
CA ILE A 32 -5.98 2.16 11.15
C ILE A 32 -4.62 2.71 10.69
N ILE A 33 -3.69 2.87 11.65
CA ILE A 33 -2.28 3.12 11.36
C ILE A 33 -1.49 1.84 11.69
N ALA A 34 -0.60 1.46 10.78
CA ALA A 34 0.30 0.32 10.97
C ALA A 34 1.71 0.61 10.45
N PRO A 35 2.74 -0.06 11.00
CA PRO A 35 4.10 0.06 10.49
C PRO A 35 4.22 -0.64 9.14
N ALA A 36 4.93 0.01 8.19
CA ALA A 36 5.45 -0.60 6.98
C ALA A 36 6.98 -0.63 7.04
N GLU A 37 7.67 -0.92 5.94
CA GLU A 37 9.14 -1.09 5.96
C GLU A 37 9.89 0.17 6.39
N HIS A 38 9.45 1.34 5.93
CA HIS A 38 10.14 2.61 6.13
C HIS A 38 9.17 3.74 6.47
N GLY A 39 8.22 3.46 7.34
CA GLY A 39 7.29 4.45 7.85
C GLY A 39 5.88 3.91 8.12
N TYR A 40 5.16 4.65 8.91
CA TYR A 40 3.77 4.34 9.23
C TYR A 40 2.83 4.70 8.08
N VAL A 41 1.81 3.86 7.89
CA VAL A 41 0.82 4.00 6.82
C VAL A 41 -0.60 3.96 7.39
N TYR A 42 -1.50 4.70 6.75
CA TYR A 42 -2.94 4.48 6.89
C TYR A 42 -3.34 3.23 6.12
N LEU A 43 -4.25 2.44 6.70
CA LEU A 43 -4.85 1.28 6.06
C LEU A 43 -6.36 1.33 6.25
N ALA A 44 -7.09 0.98 5.19
CA ALA A 44 -8.54 0.82 5.18
C ALA A 44 -8.94 -0.31 4.23
N ASN A 45 -10.15 -0.85 4.39
CA ASN A 45 -10.69 -1.78 3.40
C ASN A 45 -10.82 -1.07 2.04
N ALA A 46 -10.17 -1.59 0.99
CA ALA A 46 -10.15 -0.98 -0.33
C ALA A 46 -11.54 -0.91 -1.00
N PHE A 47 -12.50 -1.74 -0.56
CA PHE A 47 -13.86 -1.76 -1.06
C PHE A 47 -14.84 -0.88 -0.25
N ASP A 48 -14.38 -0.30 0.86
CA ASP A 48 -15.16 0.64 1.65
C ASP A 48 -14.84 2.08 1.21
N LYS A 49 -15.77 2.66 0.45
CA LYS A 49 -15.63 4.02 -0.11
C LYS A 49 -15.44 5.08 0.97
N ASP A 50 -16.14 4.95 2.10
CA ASP A 50 -16.10 5.96 3.15
C ASP A 50 -14.78 5.88 3.93
N ALA A 51 -14.29 4.67 4.20
CA ALA A 51 -12.99 4.45 4.80
C ALA A 51 -11.83 4.92 3.88
N VAL A 52 -11.94 4.68 2.56
CA VAL A 52 -11.00 5.23 1.57
C VAL A 52 -11.01 6.76 1.58
N ASN A 53 -12.19 7.37 1.59
CA ASN A 53 -12.33 8.83 1.66
C ASN A 53 -11.75 9.41 2.96
N ALA A 54 -11.89 8.69 4.09
CA ALA A 54 -11.28 9.10 5.35
C ALA A 54 -9.74 9.19 5.23
N ILE A 55 -9.07 8.25 4.54
CA ILE A 55 -7.63 8.37 4.25
C ILE A 55 -7.33 9.62 3.42
N HIS A 56 -8.14 9.95 2.40
CA HIS A 56 -7.93 11.16 1.61
C HIS A 56 -8.02 12.43 2.48
N ILE A 57 -8.99 12.49 3.39
CA ILE A 57 -9.16 13.61 4.33
C ILE A 57 -7.97 13.70 5.28
N LEU A 58 -7.56 12.59 5.90
CA LEU A 58 -6.41 12.52 6.82
C LEU A 58 -5.10 12.96 6.14
N ARG A 59 -4.96 12.69 4.85
CA ARG A 59 -3.79 13.08 4.04
C ARG A 59 -3.84 14.51 3.54
N GLY A 60 -5.04 15.12 3.43
CA GLY A 60 -5.26 16.37 2.70
C GLY A 60 -5.03 16.19 1.19
N ASN A 61 -5.43 15.06 0.62
CA ASN A 61 -5.30 14.81 -0.81
C ASN A 61 -6.23 15.69 -1.62
N SER A 62 -5.75 16.18 -2.78
CA SER A 62 -6.61 16.83 -3.78
C SER A 62 -7.57 15.79 -4.40
N PRO A 63 -8.77 16.21 -4.85
CA PRO A 63 -9.69 15.34 -5.57
C PRO A 63 -9.05 14.69 -6.81
N GLY A 64 -9.43 13.45 -7.10
CA GLY A 64 -8.97 12.72 -8.29
C GLY A 64 -7.65 11.97 -8.09
N ILE A 65 -7.05 12.00 -6.91
CA ILE A 65 -5.89 11.18 -6.57
C ILE A 65 -6.36 9.81 -6.11
N THR A 66 -5.80 8.75 -6.70
CA THR A 66 -6.07 7.36 -6.30
C THR A 66 -5.13 6.94 -5.17
N LEU A 67 -5.67 6.23 -4.17
CA LEU A 67 -4.82 5.56 -3.18
C LEU A 67 -4.12 4.35 -3.79
N GLN A 68 -2.95 4.02 -3.25
CA GLN A 68 -2.31 2.74 -3.47
C GLN A 68 -3.11 1.64 -2.77
N VAL A 69 -3.02 0.41 -3.29
CA VAL A 69 -3.62 -0.77 -2.67
C VAL A 69 -2.52 -1.77 -2.33
N PHE A 70 -2.48 -2.19 -1.08
CA PHE A 70 -1.67 -3.33 -0.67
C PHE A 70 -2.40 -4.62 -0.99
N VAL A 71 -1.65 -5.57 -1.55
CA VAL A 71 -2.07 -6.94 -1.81
C VAL A 71 -1.08 -7.89 -1.16
N LYS A 72 -1.53 -9.08 -0.75
CA LYS A 72 -0.65 -10.04 -0.11
C LYS A 72 0.44 -10.53 -1.06
N ASP A 73 0.04 -10.86 -2.29
CA ASP A 73 0.90 -11.48 -3.28
C ASP A 73 0.37 -11.29 -4.71
N LYS A 74 1.07 -11.88 -5.66
CA LYS A 74 0.69 -11.89 -7.07
C LYS A 74 -0.70 -12.51 -7.33
N ASN A 75 -1.11 -13.51 -6.57
CA ASN A 75 -2.42 -14.15 -6.75
C ASN A 75 -3.56 -13.19 -6.37
N MET A 76 -3.40 -12.48 -5.26
CA MET A 76 -4.35 -11.43 -4.88
C MET A 76 -4.37 -10.29 -5.91
N ALA A 77 -3.20 -9.90 -6.45
CA ALA A 77 -3.12 -8.89 -7.51
C ALA A 77 -3.89 -9.30 -8.78
N LYS A 78 -3.83 -10.57 -9.18
CA LYS A 78 -4.60 -11.11 -10.33
C LYS A 78 -6.11 -11.02 -10.12
N GLY A 79 -6.58 -11.00 -8.89
CA GLY A 79 -8.01 -10.80 -8.58
C GLY A 79 -8.49 -9.37 -8.83
N VAL A 80 -7.59 -8.39 -8.85
CA VAL A 80 -7.92 -6.95 -8.94
C VAL A 80 -7.35 -6.26 -10.18
N ALA A 81 -6.45 -6.91 -10.91
CA ALA A 81 -5.85 -6.42 -12.15
C ALA A 81 -6.29 -7.24 -13.37
N THR A 82 -6.27 -6.63 -14.56
CA THR A 82 -6.37 -7.39 -15.82
C THR A 82 -5.19 -8.35 -15.94
N PRO A 83 -5.28 -9.41 -16.80
CA PRO A 83 -4.20 -10.37 -16.97
C PRO A 83 -2.86 -9.70 -17.25
N LEU A 84 -1.82 -10.16 -16.57
CA LEU A 84 -0.45 -9.69 -16.72
C LEU A 84 0.32 -10.55 -17.71
N THR A 85 1.29 -9.96 -18.41
CA THR A 85 2.22 -10.72 -19.27
C THR A 85 3.24 -11.47 -18.42
N VAL A 86 3.91 -12.47 -19.01
CA VAL A 86 4.98 -13.25 -18.35
C VAL A 86 6.09 -12.33 -17.81
N GLN A 87 6.46 -11.28 -18.56
CA GLN A 87 7.49 -10.32 -18.14
C GLN A 87 7.03 -9.50 -16.93
N GLN A 88 5.77 -9.04 -16.92
CA GLN A 88 5.19 -8.30 -15.80
C GLN A 88 5.11 -9.19 -14.54
N GLU A 89 4.64 -10.45 -14.70
CA GLU A 89 4.64 -11.41 -13.59
C GLU A 89 6.06 -11.70 -13.08
N GLY A 90 7.05 -11.80 -13.96
CA GLY A 90 8.45 -11.99 -13.58
C GLY A 90 9.02 -10.87 -12.71
N LEU A 91 8.58 -9.61 -12.92
CA LEU A 91 8.92 -8.51 -12.01
C LEU A 91 8.30 -8.69 -10.62
N LEU A 92 7.04 -9.12 -10.57
CA LEU A 92 6.37 -9.38 -9.29
C LEU A 92 7.05 -10.54 -8.56
N ASP A 93 7.36 -11.64 -9.26
CA ASP A 93 8.04 -12.80 -8.66
C ASP A 93 9.41 -12.46 -8.07
N LYS A 94 10.11 -11.49 -8.67
CA LYS A 94 11.46 -11.09 -8.24
C LYS A 94 11.46 -10.08 -7.11
N PHE A 95 10.50 -9.16 -7.08
CA PHE A 95 10.54 -7.98 -6.21
C PHE A 95 9.39 -7.89 -5.21
N TRP A 96 8.46 -8.85 -5.19
CA TRP A 96 7.42 -8.95 -4.18
C TRP A 96 7.61 -10.18 -3.28
N PRO A 97 7.38 -10.04 -1.97
CA PRO A 97 7.08 -8.78 -1.27
C PRO A 97 8.27 -7.82 -1.25
N GLY A 98 7.99 -6.51 -1.23
CA GLY A 98 9.04 -5.49 -1.15
C GLY A 98 8.67 -4.13 -1.73
N LEU A 99 9.71 -3.39 -2.14
CA LEU A 99 9.61 -1.99 -2.54
C LEU A 99 9.40 -1.79 -4.06
N LEU A 100 8.65 -2.69 -4.72
CA LEU A 100 8.13 -2.49 -6.07
C LEU A 100 6.65 -2.12 -5.99
N SER A 101 6.31 -0.93 -6.49
CA SER A 101 4.93 -0.51 -6.74
C SER A 101 4.63 -0.62 -8.23
N VAL A 102 3.47 -1.14 -8.59
CA VAL A 102 3.07 -1.31 -9.99
C VAL A 102 1.71 -0.67 -10.24
N THR A 103 1.63 0.19 -11.24
CA THR A 103 0.34 0.69 -11.75
C THR A 103 -0.13 -0.25 -12.84
N VAL A 104 -1.32 -0.80 -12.67
CA VAL A 104 -1.92 -1.77 -13.57
C VAL A 104 -3.34 -1.35 -13.96
N LYS A 105 -3.84 -1.86 -15.08
CA LYS A 105 -5.26 -1.72 -15.42
C LYS A 105 -6.09 -2.54 -14.44
N SER A 106 -7.09 -1.90 -13.84
CA SER A 106 -8.00 -2.52 -12.88
C SER A 106 -8.89 -3.56 -13.57
N GLN A 107 -9.19 -4.66 -12.86
CA GLN A 107 -10.15 -5.66 -13.32
C GLN A 107 -11.52 -4.99 -13.56
N PRO A 108 -12.15 -5.19 -14.73
CA PRO A 108 -13.51 -4.71 -14.98
C PRO A 108 -14.49 -5.27 -13.96
N GLY A 109 -15.45 -4.45 -13.53
CA GLY A 109 -16.50 -4.86 -12.59
C GLY A 109 -16.15 -4.73 -11.11
N LEU A 110 -14.92 -4.35 -10.74
CA LEU A 110 -14.62 -3.98 -9.37
C LEU A 110 -15.43 -2.75 -8.94
N THR A 111 -16.00 -2.83 -7.74
CA THR A 111 -16.88 -1.79 -7.21
C THR A 111 -16.17 -0.75 -6.36
N TRP A 112 -14.86 -0.91 -6.12
CA TRP A 112 -14.08 0.05 -5.32
C TRP A 112 -14.01 1.45 -5.95
N ASN A 113 -13.86 2.45 -5.09
CA ASN A 113 -13.56 3.83 -5.47
C ASN A 113 -12.38 4.29 -4.64
N LEU A 114 -11.19 4.38 -5.25
CA LEU A 114 -9.95 4.71 -4.56
C LEU A 114 -9.65 6.22 -4.55
N GLY A 115 -10.62 7.06 -4.92
CA GLY A 115 -10.51 8.53 -4.89
C GLY A 115 -10.61 9.22 -6.26
N ASP A 116 -10.63 8.46 -7.36
CA ASP A 116 -10.73 8.96 -8.74
C ASP A 116 -12.14 8.86 -9.34
N ASP A 117 -13.13 8.49 -8.53
CA ASP A 117 -14.50 8.19 -8.98
C ASP A 117 -14.52 7.15 -10.11
N ARG A 118 -13.56 6.22 -10.08
CA ARG A 118 -13.38 5.13 -11.07
C ARG A 118 -13.09 5.62 -12.50
N ARG A 119 -12.55 6.81 -12.65
CA ARG A 119 -12.29 7.42 -13.97
C ARG A 119 -11.03 6.92 -14.63
N LEU A 120 -9.98 6.61 -13.84
CA LEU A 120 -8.68 6.24 -14.37
C LEU A 120 -8.62 4.79 -14.86
N GLY A 121 -9.46 3.90 -14.31
CA GLY A 121 -9.46 2.48 -14.64
C GLY A 121 -8.13 1.78 -14.34
N LYS A 122 -7.29 2.39 -13.51
CA LYS A 122 -5.97 1.91 -13.09
C LYS A 122 -5.89 1.88 -11.58
N VAL A 123 -5.02 1.02 -11.06
CA VAL A 123 -4.73 0.91 -9.63
C VAL A 123 -3.23 0.76 -9.43
N ASN A 124 -2.71 1.39 -8.39
CA ASN A 124 -1.33 1.20 -7.95
C ASN A 124 -1.30 0.10 -6.89
N LEU A 125 -0.62 -1.01 -7.18
CA LEU A 125 -0.52 -2.18 -6.30
C LEU A 125 0.88 -2.30 -5.71
N ARG A 126 0.96 -2.85 -4.51
CA ARG A 126 2.21 -3.27 -3.89
C ARG A 126 1.96 -4.43 -2.92
N SER A 127 2.89 -5.38 -2.86
CA SER A 127 2.98 -6.38 -1.80
C SER A 127 4.06 -5.95 -0.82
N PRO A 128 3.72 -5.45 0.38
CA PRO A 128 4.72 -4.96 1.33
C PRO A 128 5.47 -6.11 2.00
N ASP A 129 6.77 -5.92 2.25
CA ASP A 129 7.58 -6.83 3.05
C ASP A 129 7.45 -6.49 4.54
N ASN A 130 6.27 -6.76 5.08
CA ASN A 130 5.95 -6.57 6.48
C ASN A 130 5.03 -7.70 6.94
N LYS A 131 5.45 -8.47 7.93
CA LYS A 131 4.72 -9.68 8.38
C LYS A 131 3.37 -9.36 8.99
N PHE A 132 3.25 -8.27 9.76
CA PHE A 132 1.98 -7.86 10.36
C PHE A 132 0.96 -7.47 9.28
N ILE A 133 1.37 -6.64 8.30
CA ILE A 133 0.50 -6.27 7.17
C ILE A 133 0.17 -7.50 6.32
N SER A 134 1.13 -8.38 6.05
CA SER A 134 0.90 -9.60 5.27
C SER A 134 -0.15 -10.51 5.93
N ALA A 135 -0.08 -10.67 7.25
CA ALA A 135 -1.06 -11.46 8.02
C ALA A 135 -2.46 -10.83 8.00
N MET A 136 -2.56 -9.50 8.03
CA MET A 136 -3.84 -8.80 7.83
C MET A 136 -4.39 -9.03 6.43
N LEU A 137 -3.57 -8.84 5.37
CA LEU A 137 -3.97 -9.00 3.97
C LEU A 137 -4.49 -10.40 3.66
N GLU A 138 -3.98 -11.43 4.31
CA GLU A 138 -4.44 -12.82 4.15
C GLU A 138 -5.92 -12.99 4.51
N GLN A 139 -6.41 -12.21 5.47
CA GLN A 139 -7.75 -12.33 6.02
C GLN A 139 -8.69 -11.19 5.58
N SER A 140 -8.15 -10.00 5.31
CA SER A 140 -8.96 -8.83 4.90
C SER A 140 -9.21 -8.75 3.41
N GLY A 141 -8.33 -9.37 2.60
CA GLY A 141 -8.20 -9.01 1.19
C GLY A 141 -7.44 -7.69 0.99
N PRO A 142 -7.58 -7.03 -0.17
CA PRO A 142 -6.86 -5.81 -0.51
C PRO A 142 -7.16 -4.64 0.45
N LEU A 143 -6.10 -3.91 0.86
CA LEU A 143 -6.21 -2.73 1.72
C LEU A 143 -5.77 -1.48 0.97
N ALA A 144 -6.60 -0.45 0.97
CA ALA A 144 -6.22 0.88 0.53
C ALA A 144 -5.20 1.48 1.51
N THR A 145 -4.18 2.15 0.99
CA THR A 145 -3.07 2.64 1.81
C THR A 145 -2.54 3.98 1.35
N SER A 146 -1.98 4.71 2.29
CA SER A 146 -1.13 5.88 2.05
C SER A 146 -0.21 6.12 3.24
N SER A 147 0.89 6.88 3.07
CA SER A 147 1.72 7.28 4.22
C SER A 147 0.89 7.98 5.28
N ALA A 148 1.12 7.69 6.56
CA ALA A 148 0.47 8.36 7.70
C ALA A 148 1.02 9.78 7.93
N ALA A 149 1.00 10.62 6.88
CA ALA A 149 1.49 11.99 6.89
C ALA A 149 0.64 12.86 5.97
N LEU A 150 0.63 14.17 6.15
CA LEU A 150 0.02 15.10 5.20
C LEU A 150 0.74 15.06 3.85
N VAL A 151 0.04 15.38 2.77
CA VAL A 151 0.62 15.51 1.43
C VAL A 151 1.83 16.44 1.44
N GLY A 152 2.92 16.01 0.80
CA GLY A 152 4.17 16.79 0.73
C GLY A 152 5.02 16.76 2.00
N LYS A 153 4.57 16.11 3.07
CA LYS A 153 5.36 15.92 4.29
C LYS A 153 6.12 14.59 4.25
N PRO A 154 7.28 14.51 4.92
CA PRO A 154 8.01 13.25 5.07
C PRO A 154 7.15 12.16 5.72
N THR A 155 7.45 10.91 5.38
CA THR A 155 6.84 9.75 6.04
C THR A 155 7.17 9.75 7.53
N ILE A 156 6.19 9.46 8.36
CA ILE A 156 6.36 9.38 9.81
C ILE A 156 7.06 8.07 10.15
N LEU A 157 8.18 8.18 10.86
CA LEU A 157 8.96 7.05 11.37
C LEU A 157 8.73 6.82 12.86
N ASP A 158 8.32 7.86 13.59
CA ASP A 158 8.03 7.84 15.01
C ASP A 158 6.63 8.45 15.23
N LEU A 159 5.73 7.66 15.79
CA LEU A 159 4.35 8.09 16.05
C LEU A 159 4.22 9.18 17.11
N ASN A 160 5.27 9.45 17.89
CA ASN A 160 5.30 10.60 18.78
C ASN A 160 5.35 11.94 18.03
N THR A 161 5.70 11.91 16.73
CA THR A 161 5.72 13.08 15.83
C THR A 161 4.45 13.21 14.99
N LEU A 162 3.47 12.32 15.19
CA LEU A 162 2.24 12.26 14.41
C LEU A 162 1.34 13.48 14.65
N ALA A 163 1.23 14.36 13.67
CA ALA A 163 0.40 15.56 13.71
C ALA A 163 -0.98 15.32 13.05
N ILE A 164 -1.76 14.37 13.58
CA ILE A 164 -3.12 14.08 13.12
C ILE A 164 -4.10 14.05 14.29
N TYR A 165 -5.39 14.19 13.98
CA TYR A 165 -6.44 14.03 14.97
C TYR A 165 -6.74 12.55 15.16
N GLU A 166 -6.23 11.96 16.22
CA GLU A 166 -6.41 10.53 16.57
C GLU A 166 -7.88 10.08 16.64
N ARG A 167 -8.82 11.00 16.84
CA ARG A 167 -10.26 10.71 16.89
C ARG A 167 -10.80 10.16 15.55
N ASP A 168 -10.09 10.41 14.44
CA ASP A 168 -10.50 10.01 13.09
C ASP A 168 -9.86 8.67 12.68
N ILE A 169 -9.22 7.98 13.65
CA ILE A 169 -8.51 6.70 13.49
C ILE A 169 -9.05 5.72 14.52
N GLY A 170 -9.36 4.49 14.11
CA GLY A 170 -9.86 3.43 14.99
C GLY A 170 -8.76 2.89 15.90
N ALA A 171 -7.63 2.49 15.32
CA ALA A 171 -6.49 1.96 16.07
C ALA A 171 -5.15 2.37 15.45
N ILE A 172 -4.13 2.43 16.31
CA ILE A 172 -2.74 2.73 15.95
C ILE A 172 -1.88 1.57 16.47
N PHE A 173 -1.27 0.82 15.56
CA PHE A 173 -0.32 -0.26 15.88
C PHE A 173 1.08 0.31 15.87
N ASP A 174 1.66 0.44 17.06
CA ASP A 174 2.93 1.10 17.29
C ASP A 174 4.07 0.09 17.41
N GLN A 175 5.04 0.16 16.51
CA GLN A 175 6.27 -0.64 16.55
C GLN A 175 7.49 0.18 17.00
N GLY A 176 7.27 1.39 17.53
CA GLY A 176 8.34 2.30 17.89
C GLY A 176 8.95 3.04 16.69
N LEU A 177 10.22 3.42 16.82
CA LEU A 177 10.95 4.11 15.77
C LEU A 177 11.27 3.15 14.61
N LEU A 178 10.73 3.44 13.44
CA LEU A 178 10.99 2.66 12.23
C LEU A 178 12.29 3.11 11.52
N PRO A 179 12.95 2.18 10.81
CA PRO A 179 14.17 2.50 10.07
C PRO A 179 13.89 3.45 8.91
N THR A 180 14.83 4.34 8.64
CA THR A 180 14.84 5.13 7.40
C THR A 180 15.17 4.23 6.20
N GLY A 181 14.60 4.54 5.04
CA GLY A 181 14.90 3.79 3.82
C GLY A 181 14.36 4.47 2.57
N PRO A 182 14.67 3.90 1.41
CA PRO A 182 14.24 4.46 0.13
C PRO A 182 12.72 4.28 -0.07
N VAL A 183 12.15 5.15 -0.89
CA VAL A 183 10.78 4.97 -1.39
C VAL A 183 10.70 3.77 -2.33
N SER A 184 9.51 3.24 -2.54
CA SER A 184 9.31 2.19 -3.54
C SER A 184 9.62 2.69 -4.95
N THR A 185 10.21 1.83 -5.79
CA THR A 185 10.28 2.05 -7.23
C THR A 185 8.87 1.84 -7.81
N LEU A 186 8.45 2.75 -8.70
CA LEU A 186 7.14 2.69 -9.33
C LEU A 186 7.29 2.42 -10.82
N VAL A 187 6.63 1.39 -11.29
CA VAL A 187 6.50 1.08 -12.73
C VAL A 187 5.02 1.05 -13.14
N GLU A 188 4.75 1.31 -14.39
CA GLU A 188 3.44 1.16 -14.98
C GLU A 188 3.45 0.00 -15.97
N PHE A 189 2.48 -0.90 -15.85
CA PHE A 189 2.23 -1.99 -16.78
C PHE A 189 1.12 -1.58 -17.76
N SER A 190 1.45 -1.49 -19.02
CA SER A 190 0.50 -1.43 -20.13
C SER A 190 0.43 -2.80 -20.82
N GLU A 191 -0.35 -2.94 -21.89
CA GLU A 191 -0.62 -4.26 -22.52
C GLU A 191 0.65 -5.08 -22.80
N ASN A 192 1.71 -4.45 -23.33
CA ASN A 192 2.95 -5.13 -23.69
C ASN A 192 4.21 -4.40 -23.20
N GLU A 193 4.06 -3.35 -22.40
CA GLU A 193 5.17 -2.50 -22.00
C GLU A 193 5.25 -2.38 -20.49
N VAL A 194 6.47 -2.12 -20.03
CA VAL A 194 6.76 -1.75 -18.63
C VAL A 194 7.47 -0.40 -18.67
N THR A 195 6.85 0.61 -18.09
CA THR A 195 7.40 1.97 -18.04
C THR A 195 7.79 2.33 -16.61
N LEU A 196 9.02 2.77 -16.42
CA LEU A 196 9.49 3.27 -15.14
C LEU A 196 8.90 4.66 -14.89
N GLN A 197 8.16 4.83 -13.81
CA GLN A 197 7.55 6.09 -13.41
C GLN A 197 8.37 6.82 -12.33
N ARG A 198 9.01 6.07 -11.43
CA ARG A 198 9.85 6.63 -10.36
C ARG A 198 10.91 5.61 -9.95
N VAL A 199 12.16 6.07 -9.90
CA VAL A 199 13.25 5.30 -9.29
C VAL A 199 13.14 5.39 -7.77
N GLY A 200 13.30 4.27 -7.10
CA GLY A 200 13.33 4.14 -5.63
C GLY A 200 14.33 3.08 -5.21
N ALA A 201 13.90 2.16 -4.35
CA ALA A 201 14.74 1.08 -3.82
C ALA A 201 15.33 0.16 -4.89
N ILE A 202 14.60 -0.06 -5.97
CA ILE A 202 15.02 -0.94 -7.08
C ILE A 202 15.59 -0.07 -8.19
N THR A 203 16.84 -0.34 -8.56
CA THR A 203 17.55 0.42 -9.60
C THR A 203 17.09 0.05 -11.00
N VAL A 204 17.38 0.94 -11.96
CA VAL A 204 17.08 0.69 -13.38
C VAL A 204 17.75 -0.59 -13.89
N ASP A 205 18.99 -0.84 -13.48
CA ASP A 205 19.74 -2.03 -13.90
C ASP A 205 19.12 -3.31 -13.36
N GLN A 206 18.64 -3.29 -12.11
CA GLN A 206 17.91 -4.42 -11.52
C GLN A 206 16.61 -4.72 -12.26
N LEU A 207 15.87 -3.68 -12.68
CA LEU A 207 14.66 -3.84 -13.48
C LEU A 207 14.98 -4.37 -14.87
N LYS A 208 16.00 -3.81 -15.56
CA LYS A 208 16.44 -4.25 -16.90
C LYS A 208 16.94 -5.69 -16.93
N ALA A 209 17.49 -6.18 -15.83
CA ALA A 209 17.89 -7.59 -15.72
C ALA A 209 16.69 -8.57 -15.81
N THR A 210 15.45 -8.08 -15.55
CA THR A 210 14.22 -8.88 -15.66
C THR A 210 13.43 -8.49 -16.90
N VAL A 211 13.34 -7.19 -17.23
CA VAL A 211 12.66 -6.64 -18.40
C VAL A 211 13.63 -5.72 -19.15
N PRO A 212 14.42 -6.27 -20.10
CA PRO A 212 15.41 -5.47 -20.85
C PRO A 212 14.82 -4.28 -21.60
N SER A 213 13.54 -4.37 -22.01
CA SER A 213 12.83 -3.34 -22.77
C SER A 213 12.17 -2.26 -21.91
N ILE A 214 12.43 -2.24 -20.57
CA ILE A 214 11.82 -1.21 -19.72
C ILE A 214 12.20 0.19 -20.20
N SER A 215 11.20 1.01 -20.46
CA SER A 215 11.39 2.41 -20.85
C SER A 215 11.59 3.29 -19.62
N ALA A 216 12.48 4.27 -19.71
CA ALA A 216 12.60 5.32 -18.69
C ALA A 216 11.43 6.30 -18.85
N PRO A 217 11.04 7.03 -17.77
CA PRO A 217 10.07 8.11 -17.91
C PRO A 217 10.58 9.11 -18.93
N THR A 218 9.70 9.53 -19.84
CA THR A 218 9.97 10.69 -20.66
C THR A 218 9.98 11.91 -19.72
N LEU A 219 11.14 12.55 -19.59
CA LEU A 219 11.32 13.79 -18.80
C LEU A 219 10.48 14.92 -19.38
#